data_842e01cd7c9ef4bb61dd9e953e4afe10
#
_entry.id   842e01cd7c9ef4bb61dd9e953e4afe10
#
_cell.length_a   1.000
_cell.length_b   1.000
_cell.length_c   1.000
_cell.angle_alpha   90.00
_cell.angle_beta   90.00
_cell.angle_gamma   90.00
#
_symmetry.space_group_name_H-M   'P 1'
#
loop_
_entity.id
_entity.type
_entity.pdbx_description
1 polymer ?
#
loop_
_entity_poly.entity_id
_entity_poly.type
_entity_poly.pdbx_seq_one_letter_code
_entity_poly.pdbx_strand_id
1 'polypeptide(L)'
;QLRVHIRESGSMEALDHVLRRGYHLALLRYAEEDEDYYHRYCDRHGLHREPVMEFEYRLLTNREGPLAKCEVTDITQLNSYMEVLHGDFQLPGGEDSGLRWHTNPNRRIHVYERCSQFSILQNLPNAYMWASPMPKRALEQYHLVLRKCPAQRQRMKDVLVYPDRGTLRPEEQTFVQLLHKQAALTVK
;
A
#
# COMPACT_ATOMS: atom_id res chain seq x y z
N GLN A 1 -27.57 -11.81 9.00
CA GLN A 1 -26.54 -11.10 9.79
C GLN A 1 -25.23 -11.15 9.01
N LEU A 2 -24.65 -10.00 8.63
CA LEU A 2 -23.35 -9.89 7.96
C LEU A 2 -22.24 -9.97 9.00
N ARG A 3 -21.24 -10.82 8.75
CA ARG A 3 -19.95 -10.83 9.49
C ARG A 3 -18.82 -10.53 8.52
N VAL A 4 -18.00 -9.55 8.84
CA VAL A 4 -16.85 -9.15 8.01
C VAL A 4 -15.58 -9.36 8.82
N HIS A 5 -14.61 -10.06 8.24
CA HIS A 5 -13.27 -10.22 8.78
C HIS A 5 -12.30 -9.52 7.84
N ILE A 6 -11.56 -8.55 8.37
CA ILE A 6 -10.54 -7.80 7.63
C ILE A 6 -9.19 -8.09 8.28
N ARG A 7 -8.19 -8.39 7.44
CA ARG A 7 -6.80 -8.57 7.86
C ARG A 7 -5.89 -7.74 6.98
N GLU A 8 -5.00 -7.00 7.60
CA GLU A 8 -3.89 -6.32 6.93
C GLU A 8 -2.69 -7.26 6.88
N SER A 9 -2.09 -7.42 5.70
CA SER A 9 -0.92 -8.28 5.48
C SER A 9 -0.22 -7.89 4.16
N GLY A 10 0.97 -8.42 3.92
CA GLY A 10 1.64 -8.32 2.63
C GLY A 10 0.88 -9.04 1.51
N SER A 11 1.10 -8.64 0.25
CA SER A 11 0.35 -9.14 -0.91
C SER A 11 0.47 -10.66 -1.08
N MET A 12 1.63 -11.26 -0.81
CA MET A 12 1.80 -12.73 -0.92
C MET A 12 1.06 -13.47 0.19
N GLU A 13 1.07 -12.95 1.42
CA GLU A 13 0.29 -13.52 2.52
C GLU A 13 -1.21 -13.38 2.28
N ALA A 14 -1.66 -12.25 1.70
CA ALA A 14 -3.06 -12.06 1.32
C ALA A 14 -3.52 -13.10 0.28
N LEU A 15 -2.68 -13.44 -0.69
CA LEU A 15 -2.94 -14.53 -1.64
C LEU A 15 -3.04 -15.89 -0.95
N ASP A 16 -2.13 -16.19 -0.01
CA ASP A 16 -2.20 -17.45 0.76
C ASP A 16 -3.49 -17.53 1.57
N HIS A 17 -3.95 -16.42 2.14
CA HIS A 17 -5.22 -16.36 2.87
C HIS A 17 -6.42 -16.68 1.99
N VAL A 18 -6.47 -16.18 0.75
CA VAL A 18 -7.54 -16.51 -0.21
C VAL A 18 -7.48 -17.97 -0.61
N LEU A 19 -6.28 -18.51 -0.84
CA LEU A 19 -6.12 -19.90 -1.31
C LEU A 19 -6.34 -20.96 -0.23
N ARG A 20 -5.95 -20.66 1.03
CA ARG A 20 -5.85 -21.69 2.07
C ARG A 20 -6.63 -21.41 3.35
N ARG A 21 -6.99 -20.15 3.63
CA ARG A 21 -7.56 -19.74 4.92
C ARG A 21 -9.00 -19.24 4.86
N GLY A 22 -9.67 -19.43 3.72
CA GLY A 22 -11.10 -19.14 3.58
C GLY A 22 -11.45 -17.65 3.48
N TYR A 23 -10.47 -16.77 3.19
CA TYR A 23 -10.78 -15.42 2.76
C TYR A 23 -11.29 -15.44 1.32
N HIS A 24 -12.28 -14.64 1.02
CA HIS A 24 -12.93 -14.64 -0.30
C HIS A 24 -12.33 -13.60 -1.24
N LEU A 25 -11.83 -12.51 -0.69
CA LEU A 25 -11.28 -11.37 -1.44
C LEU A 25 -9.94 -10.99 -0.86
N ALA A 26 -8.99 -10.61 -1.72
CA ALA A 26 -7.74 -9.96 -1.33
C ALA A 26 -7.52 -8.71 -2.18
N LEU A 27 -7.08 -7.61 -1.54
CA LEU A 27 -6.61 -6.43 -2.24
C LEU A 27 -5.09 -6.45 -2.21
N LEU A 28 -4.48 -6.68 -3.36
CA LEU A 28 -3.02 -6.72 -3.52
C LEU A 28 -2.51 -5.34 -3.89
N ARG A 29 -1.31 -5.02 -3.40
CA ARG A 29 -0.55 -3.86 -3.85
C ARG A 29 0.83 -4.29 -4.31
N TYR A 30 1.22 -3.95 -5.52
CA TYR A 30 2.53 -4.25 -6.07
C TYR A 30 2.99 -3.15 -7.03
N ALA A 31 4.30 -3.11 -7.28
CA ALA A 31 4.86 -2.23 -8.28
C ALA A 31 4.52 -2.69 -9.70
N GLU A 32 4.33 -1.76 -10.63
CA GLU A 32 4.03 -2.07 -12.03
C GLU A 32 5.03 -3.07 -12.63
N GLU A 33 6.30 -2.99 -12.27
CA GLU A 33 7.37 -3.91 -12.70
C GLU A 33 7.21 -5.36 -12.21
N ASP A 34 6.43 -5.58 -11.15
CA ASP A 34 6.15 -6.91 -10.60
C ASP A 34 4.84 -7.53 -11.12
N GLU A 35 4.11 -6.82 -12.00
CA GLU A 35 2.80 -7.23 -12.50
C GLU A 35 2.81 -8.62 -13.12
N ASP A 36 3.79 -8.92 -13.97
CA ASP A 36 3.92 -10.22 -14.63
C ASP A 36 4.07 -11.37 -13.63
N TYR A 37 4.74 -11.14 -12.51
CA TYR A 37 4.86 -12.14 -11.45
C TYR A 37 3.51 -12.46 -10.84
N TYR A 38 2.77 -11.41 -10.41
CA TYR A 38 1.46 -11.58 -9.79
C TYR A 38 0.43 -12.16 -10.76
N HIS A 39 0.50 -11.78 -12.05
CA HIS A 39 -0.36 -12.34 -13.08
C HIS A 39 -0.14 -13.84 -13.24
N ARG A 40 1.12 -14.27 -13.44
CA ARG A 40 1.45 -15.70 -13.53
C ARG A 40 1.09 -16.49 -12.28
N TYR A 41 1.26 -15.87 -11.10
CA TYR A 41 0.86 -16.50 -9.84
C TYR A 41 -0.65 -16.73 -9.79
N CYS A 42 -1.45 -15.73 -10.07
CA CYS A 42 -2.90 -15.83 -10.07
C CYS A 42 -3.42 -16.84 -11.10
N ASP A 43 -2.88 -16.82 -12.34
CA ASP A 43 -3.27 -17.75 -13.40
C ASP A 43 -3.01 -19.22 -13.00
N ARG A 44 -1.86 -19.50 -12.39
CA ARG A 44 -1.54 -20.87 -11.91
C ARG A 44 -2.48 -21.36 -10.81
N HIS A 45 -3.07 -20.46 -10.05
CA HIS A 45 -3.92 -20.81 -8.91
C HIS A 45 -5.41 -20.60 -9.18
N GLY A 46 -5.82 -20.27 -10.42
CA GLY A 46 -7.22 -20.03 -10.78
C GLY A 46 -7.83 -18.87 -10.02
N LEU A 47 -7.10 -17.75 -9.92
CA LEU A 47 -7.55 -16.52 -9.28
C LEU A 47 -7.88 -15.47 -10.33
N HIS A 48 -9.07 -14.91 -10.24
CA HIS A 48 -9.49 -13.74 -10.99
C HIS A 48 -8.80 -12.48 -10.46
N ARG A 49 -8.48 -11.54 -11.37
CA ARG A 49 -7.86 -10.24 -11.06
C ARG A 49 -8.72 -9.12 -11.61
N GLU A 50 -8.95 -8.11 -10.80
CA GLU A 50 -9.71 -6.93 -11.17
C GLU A 50 -8.93 -5.68 -10.76
N PRO A 51 -8.46 -4.84 -11.73
CA PRO A 51 -7.74 -3.61 -11.42
C PRO A 51 -8.62 -2.64 -10.64
N VAL A 52 -8.10 -2.08 -9.56
CA VAL A 52 -8.83 -1.14 -8.69
C VAL A 52 -8.29 0.27 -8.83
N MET A 53 -6.97 0.43 -8.75
CA MET A 53 -6.34 1.74 -8.77
C MET A 53 -4.89 1.65 -9.24
N GLU A 54 -4.45 2.63 -10.04
CA GLU A 54 -3.05 2.88 -10.35
C GLU A 54 -2.65 4.26 -9.83
N PHE A 55 -1.45 4.35 -9.25
CA PHE A 55 -0.98 5.60 -8.66
C PHE A 55 0.54 5.64 -8.55
N GLU A 56 1.09 6.83 -8.41
CA GLU A 56 2.48 7.02 -7.97
C GLU A 56 2.52 7.16 -6.45
N TYR A 57 3.51 6.54 -5.82
CA TYR A 57 3.76 6.78 -4.40
C TYR A 57 4.06 8.25 -4.14
N ARG A 58 3.60 8.71 -2.99
CA ARG A 58 3.84 10.06 -2.48
C ARG A 58 4.49 10.00 -1.12
N LEU A 59 5.23 11.02 -0.79
CA LEU A 59 5.85 11.18 0.51
C LEU A 59 4.78 11.60 1.53
N LEU A 60 4.53 10.77 2.53
CA LEU A 60 3.67 11.06 3.67
C LEU A 60 4.54 11.40 4.88
N THR A 61 4.29 12.56 5.50
CA THR A 61 5.06 13.05 6.63
C THR A 61 4.20 13.91 7.57
N ASN A 62 4.74 14.26 8.73
CA ASN A 62 4.11 15.21 9.64
C ASN A 62 3.91 16.57 8.97
N ARG A 63 2.73 17.18 9.12
CA ARG A 63 2.38 18.48 8.50
C ARG A 63 3.30 19.62 8.94
N GLU A 64 3.80 19.57 10.16
CA GLU A 64 4.68 20.59 10.73
C GLU A 64 6.17 20.25 10.57
N GLY A 65 6.46 19.03 10.14
CA GLY A 65 7.82 18.55 9.94
C GLY A 65 8.55 19.24 8.79
N PRO A 66 9.87 19.12 8.74
CA PRO A 66 10.69 19.78 7.72
C PRO A 66 10.37 19.30 6.30
N LEU A 67 10.05 18.03 6.10
CA LEU A 67 9.68 17.46 4.80
C LEU A 67 8.34 17.98 4.26
N ALA A 68 7.48 18.53 5.10
CA ALA A 68 6.24 19.17 4.65
C ALA A 68 6.48 20.49 3.92
N LYS A 69 7.63 21.14 4.16
CA LYS A 69 7.96 22.48 3.67
C LYS A 69 9.03 22.52 2.59
N CYS A 70 9.72 21.40 2.35
CA CYS A 70 10.76 21.31 1.32
C CYS A 70 10.30 20.43 0.14
N GLU A 71 10.92 20.63 -1.01
CA GLU A 71 10.79 19.75 -2.16
C GLU A 71 11.93 18.75 -2.16
N VAL A 72 11.62 17.46 -2.26
CA VAL A 72 12.60 16.39 -2.35
C VAL A 72 12.84 16.10 -3.83
N THR A 73 13.93 16.62 -4.35
CA THR A 73 14.35 16.45 -5.76
C THR A 73 15.36 15.33 -5.94
N ASP A 74 16.08 14.97 -4.87
CA ASP A 74 17.03 13.86 -4.83
C ASP A 74 16.69 12.96 -3.63
N ILE A 75 16.60 11.67 -3.89
CA ILE A 75 16.25 10.67 -2.87
C ILE A 75 17.25 10.64 -1.70
N THR A 76 18.51 10.99 -1.93
CA THR A 76 19.56 11.05 -0.89
C THR A 76 19.28 12.09 0.19
N GLN A 77 18.45 13.11 -0.10
CA GLN A 77 17.99 14.09 0.89
C GLN A 77 17.20 13.45 2.03
N LEU A 78 16.63 12.27 1.80
CA LEU A 78 15.90 11.51 2.81
C LEU A 78 16.80 10.69 3.74
N ASN A 79 18.11 10.60 3.49
CA ASN A 79 19.03 9.81 4.30
C ASN A 79 19.15 10.27 5.75
N SER A 80 18.82 11.53 6.05
CA SER A 80 18.81 12.06 7.42
C SER A 80 17.50 11.82 8.17
N TYR A 81 16.48 11.32 7.49
CA TYR A 81 15.14 11.10 8.05
C TYR A 81 14.89 9.64 8.38
N MET A 82 13.91 9.38 9.25
CA MET A 82 13.49 8.05 9.62
C MET A 82 12.42 7.56 8.64
N GLU A 83 12.66 6.44 7.97
CA GLU A 83 11.67 5.81 7.10
C GLU A 83 10.79 4.83 7.90
N VAL A 84 9.47 4.99 7.78
CA VAL A 84 8.51 4.07 8.39
C VAL A 84 7.98 3.13 7.31
N LEU A 85 8.18 1.84 7.49
CA LEU A 85 7.88 0.78 6.54
C LEU A 85 6.80 -0.15 7.08
N HIS A 86 6.03 -0.76 6.18
CA HIS A 86 5.19 -1.89 6.55
C HIS A 86 6.08 -3.14 6.70
N GLY A 87 5.94 -3.84 7.84
CA GLY A 87 6.82 -4.98 8.17
C GLY A 87 6.66 -6.19 7.25
N ASP A 88 5.48 -6.35 6.63
CA ASP A 88 5.14 -7.47 5.73
C ASP A 88 5.46 -7.18 4.26
N PHE A 89 6.21 -6.14 3.98
CA PHE A 89 6.59 -5.80 2.63
C PHE A 89 7.67 -6.78 2.12
N GLN A 90 7.24 -7.95 1.67
CA GLN A 90 8.11 -8.94 1.03
C GLN A 90 7.77 -9.01 -0.46
N LEU A 91 8.80 -8.90 -1.30
CA LEU A 91 8.67 -9.21 -2.71
C LEU A 91 8.97 -10.69 -2.99
N PRO A 92 8.36 -11.20 -4.07
CA PRO A 92 8.72 -12.52 -4.60
C PRO A 92 10.19 -12.53 -5.02
N GLY A 93 10.98 -13.42 -4.45
CA GLY A 93 12.39 -13.59 -4.81
C GLY A 93 13.40 -13.38 -3.69
N GLY A 94 12.92 -13.17 -2.45
CA GLY A 94 13.79 -13.08 -1.26
C GLY A 94 14.38 -11.71 -1.04
N GLU A 95 15.18 -11.63 -0.01
CA GLU A 95 15.80 -10.47 0.60
C GLU A 95 16.00 -9.24 -0.30
N ASP A 96 15.46 -8.10 0.11
CA ASP A 96 15.68 -6.74 -0.40
C ASP A 96 15.18 -6.35 -1.80
N SER A 97 14.56 -7.20 -2.59
CA SER A 97 14.06 -6.82 -3.92
C SER A 97 12.99 -5.71 -3.88
N GLY A 98 12.22 -5.62 -2.81
CA GLY A 98 11.23 -4.56 -2.57
C GLY A 98 11.80 -3.22 -2.11
N LEU A 99 13.09 -3.19 -1.85
CA LEU A 99 13.76 -2.03 -1.28
C LEU A 99 14.62 -1.28 -2.30
N ARG A 100 14.44 -1.52 -3.60
CA ARG A 100 15.26 -0.89 -4.67
C ARG A 100 15.31 0.64 -4.60
N TRP A 101 14.35 1.25 -3.93
CA TRP A 101 14.21 2.69 -3.82
C TRP A 101 14.33 3.22 -2.39
N HIS A 102 14.65 2.34 -1.42
CA HIS A 102 14.92 2.76 -0.05
C HIS A 102 16.38 3.17 0.11
N THR A 103 16.58 4.36 0.64
CA THR A 103 17.90 5.02 0.61
C THR A 103 18.76 4.74 1.81
N ASN A 104 18.17 4.48 2.98
CA ASN A 104 18.94 4.36 4.21
C ASN A 104 18.56 3.12 5.03
N PRO A 105 19.32 2.02 4.95
CA PRO A 105 19.03 0.81 5.72
C PRO A 105 19.13 0.99 7.24
N ASN A 106 19.84 2.03 7.71
CA ASN A 106 20.13 2.23 9.12
C ASN A 106 19.09 3.12 9.86
N ARG A 107 18.14 3.72 9.13
CA ARG A 107 17.13 4.62 9.70
C ARG A 107 15.73 4.19 9.31
N ARG A 108 15.31 2.99 9.76
CA ARG A 108 14.03 2.38 9.44
C ARG A 108 13.29 1.95 10.68
N ILE A 109 11.97 2.11 10.64
CA ILE A 109 11.04 1.56 11.62
C ILE A 109 10.08 0.65 10.87
N HIS A 110 10.09 -0.64 11.17
CA HIS A 110 9.16 -1.61 10.60
C HIS A 110 7.92 -1.71 11.48
N VAL A 111 6.75 -1.51 10.89
CA VAL A 111 5.45 -1.51 11.58
C VAL A 111 4.46 -2.34 10.78
N TYR A 112 3.71 -3.19 11.45
CA TYR A 112 2.79 -4.15 10.81
C TYR A 112 1.36 -3.64 10.70
N GLU A 113 1.03 -2.50 11.29
CA GLU A 113 -0.31 -1.93 11.36
C GLU A 113 -0.34 -0.49 10.86
N ARG A 114 -1.26 -0.18 9.97
CA ARG A 114 -1.37 1.14 9.33
C ARG A 114 -1.61 2.27 10.32
N CYS A 115 -2.46 2.04 11.32
CA CYS A 115 -2.74 3.05 12.33
C CYS A 115 -1.51 3.40 13.17
N SER A 116 -0.68 2.41 13.50
CA SER A 116 0.59 2.61 14.20
C SER A 116 1.59 3.40 13.38
N GLN A 117 1.66 3.16 12.05
CA GLN A 117 2.49 3.95 11.14
C GLN A 117 2.09 5.43 11.17
N PHE A 118 0.79 5.74 11.09
CA PHE A 118 0.32 7.12 11.12
C PHE A 118 0.58 7.80 12.47
N SER A 119 0.40 7.06 13.57
CA SER A 119 0.73 7.57 14.91
C SER A 119 2.21 7.89 15.07
N ILE A 120 3.10 7.08 14.51
CA ILE A 120 4.55 7.35 14.51
C ILE A 120 4.84 8.63 13.71
N LEU A 121 4.30 8.77 12.50
CA LEU A 121 4.51 9.97 11.69
C LEU A 121 3.96 11.23 12.36
N GLN A 122 2.83 11.13 13.06
CA GLN A 122 2.24 12.24 13.80
C GLN A 122 3.17 12.73 14.92
N ASN A 123 3.87 11.82 15.60
CA ASN A 123 4.67 12.12 16.77
C ASN A 123 6.18 12.24 16.48
N LEU A 124 6.62 11.91 15.27
CA LEU A 124 8.01 11.97 14.85
C LEU A 124 8.17 12.87 13.62
N PRO A 125 8.38 14.20 13.80
CA PRO A 125 8.41 15.15 12.68
C PRO A 125 9.50 14.89 11.62
N ASN A 126 10.55 14.17 12.01
CA ASN A 126 11.65 13.79 11.12
C ASN A 126 11.46 12.40 10.49
N ALA A 127 10.22 11.90 10.44
CA ALA A 127 9.89 10.63 9.81
C ALA A 127 9.05 10.82 8.55
N TYR A 128 9.13 9.85 7.67
CA TYR A 128 8.33 9.77 6.46
C TYR A 128 7.97 8.32 6.12
N MET A 129 6.99 8.14 5.27
CA MET A 129 6.70 6.88 4.59
C MET A 129 6.24 7.14 3.15
N TRP A 130 6.36 6.12 2.31
CA TRP A 130 5.74 6.12 0.99
C TRP A 130 4.30 5.66 1.11
N ALA A 131 3.38 6.43 0.56
CA ALA A 131 1.96 6.17 0.66
C ALA A 131 1.22 6.38 -0.67
N SER A 132 0.14 5.62 -0.84
CA SER A 132 -0.86 5.87 -1.88
C SER A 132 -1.58 7.20 -1.63
N PRO A 133 -2.27 7.75 -2.64
CA PRO A 133 -3.22 8.83 -2.40
C PRO A 133 -4.18 8.48 -1.26
N MET A 134 -4.51 9.45 -0.43
CA MET A 134 -5.33 9.26 0.77
C MET A 134 -6.43 10.32 0.85
N PRO A 135 -7.60 9.98 1.45
CA PRO A 135 -8.65 10.96 1.72
C PRO A 135 -8.15 12.09 2.63
N LYS A 136 -8.53 13.32 2.32
CA LYS A 136 -8.15 14.51 3.13
C LYS A 136 -8.48 14.34 4.62
N ARG A 137 -9.64 13.75 4.93
CA ARG A 137 -10.06 13.48 6.31
C ARG A 137 -9.03 12.65 7.09
N ALA A 138 -8.44 11.64 6.47
CA ALA A 138 -7.41 10.82 7.13
C ALA A 138 -6.13 11.62 7.39
N LEU A 139 -5.71 12.45 6.42
CA LEU A 139 -4.56 13.34 6.58
C LEU A 139 -4.78 14.36 7.72
N GLU A 140 -5.96 14.93 7.81
CA GLU A 140 -6.33 15.89 8.87
C GLU A 140 -6.36 15.22 10.24
N GLN A 141 -6.95 14.04 10.35
CA GLN A 141 -7.06 13.28 11.59
C GLN A 141 -5.70 13.02 12.26
N TYR A 142 -4.68 12.70 11.44
CA TYR A 142 -3.34 12.38 11.92
C TYR A 142 -2.33 13.54 11.78
N HIS A 143 -2.78 14.74 11.42
CA HIS A 143 -1.93 15.90 11.19
C HIS A 143 -0.78 15.63 10.18
N LEU A 144 -1.11 14.87 9.14
CA LEU A 144 -0.16 14.49 8.10
C LEU A 144 -0.38 15.29 6.83
N VAL A 145 0.64 15.29 5.97
CA VAL A 145 0.59 15.85 4.62
C VAL A 145 1.18 14.88 3.62
N LEU A 146 0.53 14.76 2.47
CA LEU A 146 0.95 13.93 1.36
C LEU A 146 1.56 14.81 0.26
N ARG A 147 2.84 14.59 -0.06
CA ARG A 147 3.62 15.40 -1.00
C ARG A 147 4.01 14.59 -2.23
N LYS A 148 3.93 15.18 -3.41
CA LYS A 148 4.63 14.63 -4.58
C LYS A 148 6.13 14.68 -4.32
N CYS A 149 6.83 13.65 -4.76
CA CYS A 149 8.28 13.57 -4.64
C CYS A 149 8.87 13.30 -6.03
N PRO A 150 9.43 14.31 -6.71
CA PRO A 150 10.02 14.13 -8.04
C PRO A 150 11.15 13.10 -8.10
N ALA A 151 11.82 12.90 -6.96
CA ALA A 151 12.89 11.90 -6.84
C ALA A 151 12.37 10.45 -6.83
N GLN A 152 11.05 10.23 -6.63
CA GLN A 152 10.44 8.92 -6.58
C GLN A 152 9.16 8.90 -7.42
N ARG A 153 9.18 8.11 -8.50
CA ARG A 153 8.07 8.01 -9.45
C ARG A 153 7.59 6.56 -9.64
N GLN A 154 7.75 5.74 -8.62
CA GLN A 154 7.30 4.36 -8.72
C GLN A 154 5.79 4.27 -8.87
N ARG A 155 5.37 3.62 -9.95
CA ARG A 155 3.97 3.33 -10.21
C ARG A 155 3.57 2.05 -9.49
N MET A 156 2.46 2.14 -8.79
CA MET A 156 1.89 1.06 -8.00
C MET A 156 0.50 0.71 -8.52
N LYS A 157 0.14 -0.54 -8.37
CA LYS A 157 -1.18 -1.06 -8.73
C LYS A 157 -1.84 -1.68 -7.52
N ASP A 158 -3.11 -1.32 -7.30
CA ASP A 158 -4.01 -2.01 -6.40
C ASP A 158 -4.93 -2.89 -7.24
N VAL A 159 -4.92 -4.18 -6.96
CA VAL A 159 -5.66 -5.20 -7.71
C VAL A 159 -6.46 -6.07 -6.76
N LEU A 160 -7.76 -6.16 -6.97
CA LEU A 160 -8.62 -7.09 -6.26
C LEU A 160 -8.46 -8.47 -6.84
N VAL A 161 -8.33 -9.47 -5.97
CA VAL A 161 -8.15 -10.88 -6.34
C VAL A 161 -9.13 -11.77 -5.58
N TYR A 162 -9.73 -12.72 -6.27
CA TYR A 162 -10.63 -13.71 -5.70
C TYR A 162 -10.63 -15.01 -6.55
N PRO A 163 -11.06 -16.16 -5.99
CA PRO A 163 -11.12 -17.41 -6.73
C PRO A 163 -12.01 -17.31 -7.98
N ASP A 164 -11.54 -17.79 -9.12
CA ASP A 164 -12.28 -17.80 -10.40
C ASP A 164 -13.48 -18.75 -10.39
N ARG A 165 -13.58 -19.58 -9.35
CA ARG A 165 -14.66 -20.57 -9.17
C ARG A 165 -15.83 -19.98 -8.43
N GLY A 166 -16.76 -19.36 -9.16
CA GLY A 166 -18.04 -18.95 -8.61
C GLY A 166 -18.36 -17.46 -8.78
N THR A 167 -19.63 -17.14 -8.64
CA THR A 167 -20.12 -15.76 -8.64
C THR A 167 -19.90 -15.16 -7.26
N LEU A 168 -19.40 -13.95 -7.20
CA LEU A 168 -19.35 -13.18 -5.94
C LEU A 168 -20.74 -13.09 -5.31
N ARG A 169 -20.83 -13.26 -4.00
CA ARG A 169 -22.08 -13.10 -3.26
C ARG A 169 -22.57 -11.64 -3.34
N PRO A 170 -23.85 -11.37 -3.18
CA PRO A 170 -24.39 -10.01 -3.30
C PRO A 170 -23.68 -8.96 -2.43
N GLU A 171 -23.33 -9.33 -1.20
CA GLU A 171 -22.58 -8.47 -0.29
C GLU A 171 -21.13 -8.22 -0.73
N GLU A 172 -20.48 -9.22 -1.37
CA GLU A 172 -19.15 -9.08 -1.94
C GLU A 172 -19.20 -8.19 -3.18
N GLN A 173 -20.19 -8.35 -4.04
CA GLN A 173 -20.42 -7.45 -5.18
C GLN A 173 -20.62 -6.00 -4.73
N THR A 174 -21.42 -5.80 -3.68
CA THR A 174 -21.61 -4.47 -3.08
C THR A 174 -20.30 -3.89 -2.57
N PHE A 175 -19.49 -4.69 -1.88
CA PHE A 175 -18.17 -4.27 -1.41
C PHE A 175 -17.26 -3.86 -2.58
N VAL A 176 -17.17 -4.66 -3.63
CA VAL A 176 -16.36 -4.38 -4.83
C VAL A 176 -16.80 -3.06 -5.49
N GLN A 177 -18.10 -2.85 -5.67
CA GLN A 177 -18.62 -1.59 -6.23
C GLN A 177 -18.24 -0.37 -5.37
N LEU A 178 -18.34 -0.49 -4.04
CA LEU A 178 -17.94 0.58 -3.13
C LEU A 178 -16.44 0.82 -3.15
N LEU A 179 -15.63 -0.23 -3.26
CA LEU A 179 -14.17 -0.14 -3.38
C LEU A 179 -13.77 0.66 -4.62
N HIS A 180 -14.32 0.32 -5.79
CA HIS A 180 -14.07 1.06 -7.03
C HIS A 180 -14.51 2.53 -6.95
N LYS A 181 -15.67 2.76 -6.37
CA LYS A 181 -16.17 4.13 -6.16
C LYS A 181 -15.22 4.95 -5.29
N GLN A 182 -14.71 4.38 -4.20
CA GLN A 182 -13.75 5.06 -3.32
C GLN A 182 -12.40 5.26 -4.00
N ALA A 183 -11.89 4.27 -4.72
CA ALA A 183 -10.65 4.38 -5.48
C ALA A 183 -10.72 5.55 -6.49
N ALA A 184 -11.81 5.66 -7.25
CA ALA A 184 -12.00 6.74 -8.22
C ALA A 184 -12.08 8.14 -7.59
N LEU A 185 -12.51 8.26 -6.33
CA LEU A 185 -12.52 9.53 -5.59
C LEU A 185 -11.14 9.90 -5.02
N THR A 186 -10.28 8.92 -4.80
CA THR A 186 -8.99 9.11 -4.14
C THR A 186 -7.89 9.52 -5.12
N VAL A 187 -7.98 9.13 -6.38
CA VAL A 187 -6.98 9.44 -7.44
C VAL A 187 -7.11 10.87 -7.96
N LYS A 188 -8.24 11.52 -7.79
CA LYS A 188 -8.46 12.93 -8.14
C LYS A 188 -7.80 13.87 -7.13
#